data_4ffd64f0c6c89e1c2192d9d48702f1a8
#
_entry.id   4ffd64f0c6c89e1c2192d9d48702f1a8
#
_cell.length_a   1.000
_cell.length_b   1.000
_cell.length_c   1.000
_cell.angle_alpha   90.00
_cell.angle_beta   90.00
_cell.angle_gamma   90.00
#
_symmetry.space_group_name_H-M   'P 1'
#
loop_
_entity.id
_entity.type
_entity.pdbx_description
1 polymer ?
#
loop_
_entity_poly.entity_id
_entity_poly.type
_entity_poly.pdbx_seq_one_letter_code
_entity_poly.pdbx_strand_id
1 'polypeptide(L)'
;MIAADVVAAIIQQSRAALATAGMERREFNGTVYWIGGQAEARPTLVLLHGVNDQAGTFAAVVPALLKRYCVVIPDLPGHGESEPKQGPIAMSVVMERVSAIIEHENIRCFTLAGNSFGGWIAILYALAHPDRVESLLLEDGGGLARPPGVPFVATDRETAERILRAVHGPNYVAPDWAVEALYARAKDSPLLRLTGLFDYFVDARLKELHVPTTIVWGEHDGVVPFSYIEALQDGIANAKLRVIKDAGHIPHAQQPEQWLSCLTEISSPSAHE
;
A
#
# COMPACT_ATOMS: atom_id res chain seq x y z
N MET A 1 -21.49 -21.48 1.24
CA MET A 1 -21.10 -20.13 0.84
C MET A 1 -20.00 -20.28 -0.20
N ILE A 2 -20.17 -19.73 -1.38
CA ILE A 2 -19.14 -19.79 -2.44
C ILE A 2 -17.98 -18.91 -2.00
N ALA A 3 -16.73 -19.29 -2.29
CA ALA A 3 -15.53 -18.53 -1.90
C ALA A 3 -15.58 -17.03 -2.29
N ALA A 4 -16.19 -16.72 -3.44
CA ALA A 4 -16.43 -15.36 -3.90
C ALA A 4 -17.33 -14.54 -2.95
N ASP A 5 -18.35 -15.17 -2.35
CA ASP A 5 -19.27 -14.48 -1.41
C ASP A 5 -18.55 -14.13 -0.11
N VAL A 6 -17.63 -15.01 0.34
CA VAL A 6 -16.84 -14.76 1.55
C VAL A 6 -15.90 -13.56 1.33
N VAL A 7 -15.19 -13.50 0.20
CA VAL A 7 -14.33 -12.37 -0.14
C VAL A 7 -15.11 -11.07 -0.26
N ALA A 8 -16.25 -11.10 -0.95
CA ALA A 8 -17.13 -9.93 -1.06
C ALA A 8 -17.59 -9.43 0.31
N ALA A 9 -17.96 -10.33 1.22
CA ALA A 9 -18.36 -10.01 2.59
C ALA A 9 -17.18 -9.37 3.39
N ILE A 10 -15.97 -9.91 3.27
CA ILE A 10 -14.77 -9.36 3.92
C ILE A 10 -14.48 -7.94 3.41
N ILE A 11 -14.52 -7.73 2.09
CA ILE A 11 -14.33 -6.40 1.49
C ILE A 11 -15.41 -5.43 1.98
N GLN A 12 -16.68 -5.85 1.99
CA GLN A 12 -17.76 -5.01 2.49
C GLN A 12 -17.59 -4.67 3.96
N GLN A 13 -17.19 -5.64 4.80
CA GLN A 13 -16.94 -5.43 6.22
C GLN A 13 -15.79 -4.44 6.46
N SER A 14 -14.68 -4.56 5.73
CA SER A 14 -13.55 -3.64 5.86
C SER A 14 -13.90 -2.22 5.47
N ARG A 15 -14.70 -2.02 4.43
CA ARG A 15 -15.23 -0.70 4.02
C ARG A 15 -16.24 -0.15 5.03
N ALA A 16 -17.11 -0.99 5.57
CA ALA A 16 -18.02 -0.58 6.63
C ALA A 16 -17.25 -0.15 7.89
N ALA A 17 -16.11 -0.78 8.18
CA ALA A 17 -15.22 -0.37 9.27
C ALA A 17 -14.60 1.02 9.02
N LEU A 18 -14.19 1.35 7.79
CA LEU A 18 -13.74 2.71 7.44
C LEU A 18 -14.85 3.75 7.70
N ALA A 19 -16.08 3.48 7.22
CA ALA A 19 -17.21 4.37 7.44
C ALA A 19 -17.54 4.52 8.94
N THR A 20 -17.52 3.43 9.70
CA THR A 20 -17.76 3.43 11.15
C THR A 20 -16.70 4.20 11.91
N ALA A 21 -15.46 4.18 11.43
CA ALA A 21 -14.36 4.99 11.99
C ALA A 21 -14.50 6.49 11.71
N GLY A 22 -15.44 6.90 10.85
CA GLY A 22 -15.69 8.30 10.50
C GLY A 22 -15.03 8.76 9.21
N MET A 23 -14.66 7.83 8.32
CA MET A 23 -14.24 8.17 6.97
C MET A 23 -15.44 8.33 6.03
N GLU A 24 -15.33 9.27 5.11
CA GLU A 24 -16.27 9.53 4.03
C GLU A 24 -15.76 8.90 2.74
N ARG A 25 -16.64 8.18 2.03
CA ARG A 25 -16.37 7.69 0.67
C ARG A 25 -16.62 8.81 -0.32
N ARG A 26 -15.63 9.11 -1.14
CA ARG A 26 -15.72 10.08 -2.25
C ARG A 26 -15.31 9.44 -3.57
N GLU A 27 -15.59 10.16 -4.65
CA GLU A 27 -15.18 9.77 -5.99
C GLU A 27 -14.79 11.02 -6.79
N PHE A 28 -13.66 10.93 -7.49
CA PHE A 28 -13.20 11.96 -8.42
C PHE A 28 -12.54 11.32 -9.65
N ASN A 29 -12.95 11.73 -10.83
CA ASN A 29 -12.44 11.22 -12.13
C ASN A 29 -12.39 9.68 -12.19
N GLY A 30 -13.41 8.96 -11.71
CA GLY A 30 -13.48 7.50 -11.69
C GLY A 30 -12.52 6.83 -10.69
N THR A 31 -11.94 7.60 -9.79
CA THR A 31 -11.17 7.07 -8.65
C THR A 31 -12.00 7.23 -7.37
N VAL A 32 -12.29 6.12 -6.73
CA VAL A 32 -12.93 6.09 -5.41
C VAL A 32 -11.86 6.22 -4.34
N TYR A 33 -12.12 7.01 -3.32
CA TYR A 33 -11.22 7.17 -2.18
C TYR A 33 -12.00 7.44 -0.89
N TRP A 34 -11.35 7.18 0.22
CA TRP A 34 -11.85 7.44 1.55
C TRP A 34 -11.07 8.58 2.18
N ILE A 35 -11.77 9.50 2.84
CA ILE A 35 -11.17 10.64 3.52
C ILE A 35 -11.80 10.83 4.89
N GLY A 36 -10.99 11.21 5.90
CA GLY A 36 -11.49 11.46 7.24
C GLY A 36 -10.49 12.21 8.10
N GLY A 37 -10.93 12.64 9.30
CA GLY A 37 -10.08 13.40 10.21
C GLY A 37 -9.79 14.84 9.77
N GLN A 38 -10.60 15.38 8.86
CA GLN A 38 -10.50 16.75 8.36
C GLN A 38 -10.78 17.75 9.49
N ALA A 39 -9.72 18.17 10.17
CA ALA A 39 -9.77 19.25 11.17
C ALA A 39 -8.64 20.21 10.84
N GLU A 40 -8.89 21.51 11.08
CA GLU A 40 -7.86 22.54 10.91
C GLU A 40 -6.57 22.18 11.65
N ALA A 41 -5.43 22.35 10.99
CA ALA A 41 -4.08 22.13 11.50
C ALA A 41 -3.65 20.67 11.75
N ARG A 42 -4.38 19.66 11.26
CA ARG A 42 -3.88 18.27 11.29
C ARG A 42 -2.97 17.98 10.10
N PRO A 43 -1.83 17.29 10.29
CA PRO A 43 -1.03 16.80 9.16
C PRO A 43 -1.84 15.80 8.33
N THR A 44 -1.59 15.77 7.02
CA THR A 44 -2.26 14.82 6.13
C THR A 44 -1.40 13.58 5.96
N LEU A 45 -2.06 12.42 5.94
CA LEU A 45 -1.48 11.12 5.64
C LEU A 45 -2.24 10.50 4.46
N VAL A 46 -1.51 10.24 3.37
CA VAL A 46 -2.04 9.50 2.21
C VAL A 46 -1.54 8.06 2.29
N LEU A 47 -2.47 7.09 2.21
CA LEU A 47 -2.16 5.66 2.27
C LEU A 47 -2.46 4.99 0.94
N LEU A 48 -1.48 4.30 0.36
CA LEU A 48 -1.58 3.58 -0.90
C LEU A 48 -1.46 2.07 -0.66
N HIS A 49 -2.48 1.32 -1.06
CA HIS A 49 -2.54 -0.14 -0.88
C HIS A 49 -1.72 -0.90 -1.92
N GLY A 50 -1.48 -2.19 -1.67
CA GLY A 50 -0.79 -3.11 -2.57
C GLY A 50 -1.62 -3.52 -3.80
N VAL A 51 -0.98 -4.22 -4.75
CA VAL A 51 -1.68 -4.82 -5.89
C VAL A 51 -2.68 -5.89 -5.39
N ASN A 52 -3.80 -6.03 -6.09
CA ASN A 52 -4.92 -6.93 -5.74
C ASN A 52 -5.65 -6.60 -4.42
N ASP A 53 -5.40 -5.45 -3.83
CA ASP A 53 -6.00 -4.98 -2.58
C ASP A 53 -6.94 -3.78 -2.80
N GLN A 54 -7.38 -3.10 -1.76
CA GLN A 54 -8.27 -1.93 -1.79
C GLN A 54 -8.15 -1.13 -0.48
N ALA A 55 -8.74 0.06 -0.42
CA ALA A 55 -8.63 0.98 0.71
C ALA A 55 -8.94 0.37 2.10
N GLY A 56 -9.89 -0.58 2.15
CA GLY A 56 -10.29 -1.24 3.40
C GLY A 56 -9.20 -2.07 4.09
N THR A 57 -8.07 -2.35 3.42
CA THR A 57 -6.94 -3.05 4.04
C THR A 57 -6.43 -2.31 5.28
N PHE A 58 -6.50 -0.98 5.28
CA PHE A 58 -6.06 -0.12 6.39
C PHE A 58 -7.08 0.03 7.53
N ALA A 59 -8.21 -0.68 7.47
CA ALA A 59 -9.29 -0.53 8.46
C ALA A 59 -8.84 -0.70 9.92
N ALA A 60 -7.87 -1.55 10.17
CA ALA A 60 -7.35 -1.82 11.53
C ALA A 60 -6.61 -0.60 12.14
N VAL A 61 -5.94 0.19 11.32
CA VAL A 61 -5.12 1.35 11.78
C VAL A 61 -5.86 2.67 11.72
N VAL A 62 -6.89 2.80 10.87
CA VAL A 62 -7.63 4.05 10.64
C VAL A 62 -8.17 4.70 11.92
N PRO A 63 -8.81 3.99 12.90
CA PRO A 63 -9.33 4.64 14.09
C PRO A 63 -8.27 5.36 14.92
N ALA A 64 -7.03 4.86 14.93
CA ALA A 64 -5.92 5.49 15.62
C ALA A 64 -5.36 6.67 14.80
N LEU A 65 -5.27 6.52 13.48
CA LEU A 65 -4.78 7.55 12.57
C LEU A 65 -5.65 8.79 12.57
N LEU A 66 -6.98 8.64 12.55
CA LEU A 66 -7.93 9.76 12.56
C LEU A 66 -7.87 10.64 13.82
N LYS A 67 -7.23 10.17 14.88
CA LYS A 67 -6.99 11.00 16.09
C LYS A 67 -5.91 12.05 15.84
N ARG A 68 -5.01 11.83 14.86
CA ARG A 68 -3.81 12.65 14.64
C ARG A 68 -3.72 13.25 13.24
N TYR A 69 -4.30 12.60 12.23
CA TYR A 69 -4.14 12.93 10.81
C TYR A 69 -5.48 13.21 10.16
N CYS A 70 -5.44 14.03 9.10
CA CYS A 70 -6.36 13.91 7.98
C CYS A 70 -5.86 12.73 7.14
N VAL A 71 -6.69 11.71 6.94
CA VAL A 71 -6.30 10.47 6.25
C VAL A 71 -7.01 10.38 4.91
N VAL A 72 -6.26 10.08 3.84
CA VAL A 72 -6.78 9.86 2.49
C VAL A 72 -6.31 8.49 2.00
N ILE A 73 -7.26 7.67 1.54
CA ILE A 73 -6.97 6.30 1.08
C ILE A 73 -7.68 6.07 -0.26
N PRO A 74 -7.01 6.24 -1.41
CA PRO A 74 -7.61 5.90 -2.70
C PRO A 74 -7.62 4.38 -2.93
N ASP A 75 -8.68 3.89 -3.57
CA ASP A 75 -8.61 2.65 -4.34
C ASP A 75 -7.80 2.96 -5.61
N LEU A 76 -6.66 2.32 -5.80
CA LEU A 76 -5.81 2.56 -6.96
C LEU A 76 -6.54 2.19 -8.26
N PRO A 77 -6.21 2.80 -9.41
CA PRO A 77 -6.84 2.49 -10.69
C PRO A 77 -6.93 1.00 -10.98
N GLY A 78 -8.15 0.56 -11.30
CA GLY A 78 -8.45 -0.85 -11.56
C GLY A 78 -8.59 -1.75 -10.34
N HIS A 79 -8.43 -1.20 -9.15
CA HIS A 79 -8.59 -1.88 -7.87
C HIS A 79 -9.87 -1.41 -7.17
N GLY A 80 -10.33 -2.19 -6.22
CA GLY A 80 -11.46 -1.82 -5.38
C GLY A 80 -12.68 -1.36 -6.17
N GLU A 81 -13.15 -0.14 -5.92
CA GLU A 81 -14.25 0.48 -6.66
C GLU A 81 -13.79 1.44 -7.76
N SER A 82 -12.48 1.68 -7.92
CA SER A 82 -11.94 2.59 -8.92
C SER A 82 -11.95 2.02 -10.34
N GLU A 83 -12.18 2.91 -11.32
CA GLU A 83 -12.06 2.64 -12.75
C GLU A 83 -10.55 2.59 -13.17
N PRO A 84 -10.24 1.93 -14.28
CA PRO A 84 -11.11 1.17 -15.19
C PRO A 84 -11.37 -0.26 -14.67
N LYS A 85 -12.59 -0.77 -14.79
CA LYS A 85 -12.91 -2.16 -14.41
C LYS A 85 -12.38 -3.20 -15.40
N GLN A 86 -12.12 -2.78 -16.63
CA GLN A 86 -11.63 -3.65 -17.71
C GLN A 86 -10.57 -2.93 -18.54
N GLY A 87 -9.84 -3.70 -19.36
CA GLY A 87 -8.80 -3.17 -20.23
C GLY A 87 -7.48 -2.87 -19.53
N PRO A 88 -6.48 -2.36 -20.26
CA PRO A 88 -5.15 -2.09 -19.72
C PRO A 88 -5.16 -0.91 -18.73
N ILE A 89 -4.24 -0.95 -17.79
CA ILE A 89 -4.00 0.10 -16.81
C ILE A 89 -2.54 0.57 -16.99
N ALA A 90 -2.34 1.70 -17.64
CA ALA A 90 -1.00 2.23 -17.79
C ALA A 90 -0.48 2.78 -16.44
N MET A 91 0.80 2.57 -16.14
CA MET A 91 1.41 3.10 -14.92
C MET A 91 1.31 4.63 -14.85
N SER A 92 1.37 5.33 -15.98
CA SER A 92 1.13 6.78 -16.06
C SER A 92 -0.26 7.17 -15.56
N VAL A 93 -1.30 6.37 -15.86
CA VAL A 93 -2.67 6.62 -15.38
C VAL A 93 -2.75 6.42 -13.86
N VAL A 94 -2.03 5.43 -13.30
CA VAL A 94 -1.97 5.25 -11.85
C VAL A 94 -1.39 6.49 -11.18
N MET A 95 -0.28 7.01 -11.69
CA MET A 95 0.37 8.22 -11.16
C MET A 95 -0.51 9.45 -11.30
N GLU A 96 -1.13 9.65 -12.47
CA GLU A 96 -2.06 10.76 -12.73
C GLU A 96 -3.24 10.76 -11.75
N ARG A 97 -3.87 9.60 -11.52
CA ARG A 97 -5.06 9.50 -10.66
C ARG A 97 -4.73 9.76 -9.19
N VAL A 98 -3.60 9.27 -8.70
CA VAL A 98 -3.12 9.60 -7.34
C VAL A 98 -2.89 11.10 -7.21
N SER A 99 -2.19 11.71 -8.17
CA SER A 99 -1.96 13.16 -8.20
C SER A 99 -3.27 13.95 -8.24
N ALA A 100 -4.23 13.51 -9.06
CA ALA A 100 -5.52 14.18 -9.22
C ALA A 100 -6.34 14.22 -7.90
N ILE A 101 -6.31 13.15 -7.10
CA ILE A 101 -6.96 13.15 -5.77
C ILE A 101 -6.28 14.13 -4.82
N ILE A 102 -4.95 14.14 -4.79
CA ILE A 102 -4.16 15.04 -3.93
C ILE A 102 -4.44 16.51 -4.29
N GLU A 103 -4.57 16.81 -5.58
CA GLU A 103 -4.89 18.16 -6.06
C GLU A 103 -6.35 18.54 -5.78
N HIS A 104 -7.29 17.63 -6.05
CA HIS A 104 -8.72 17.83 -5.81
C HIS A 104 -9.02 18.18 -4.35
N GLU A 105 -8.36 17.50 -3.41
CA GLU A 105 -8.50 17.75 -1.98
C GLU A 105 -7.61 18.92 -1.47
N ASN A 106 -6.93 19.64 -2.36
CA ASN A 106 -6.04 20.76 -2.04
C ASN A 106 -4.94 20.41 -1.02
N ILE A 107 -4.47 19.17 -1.02
CA ILE A 107 -3.42 18.70 -0.13
C ILE A 107 -2.07 19.25 -0.61
N ARG A 108 -1.43 20.09 0.20
CA ARG A 108 -0.17 20.75 -0.19
C ARG A 108 1.05 19.95 0.23
N CYS A 109 1.17 19.64 1.52
CA CYS A 109 2.26 18.86 2.10
C CYS A 109 1.67 17.70 2.92
N PHE A 110 2.27 16.52 2.85
CA PHE A 110 1.72 15.33 3.49
C PHE A 110 2.78 14.25 3.69
N THR A 111 2.51 13.36 4.64
CA THR A 111 3.19 12.08 4.74
C THR A 111 2.56 11.11 3.74
N LEU A 112 3.38 10.40 2.98
CA LEU A 112 2.94 9.39 2.02
C LEU A 112 3.37 8.01 2.48
N ALA A 113 2.43 7.12 2.69
CA ALA A 113 2.70 5.74 3.06
C ALA A 113 2.15 4.78 2.00
N GLY A 114 2.90 3.74 1.68
CA GLY A 114 2.46 2.76 0.70
C GLY A 114 2.94 1.36 1.00
N ASN A 115 2.03 0.39 0.86
CA ASN A 115 2.33 -1.03 0.94
C ASN A 115 2.61 -1.59 -0.45
N SER A 116 3.66 -2.38 -0.62
CA SER A 116 3.95 -3.15 -1.82
C SER A 116 3.94 -2.28 -3.10
N PHE A 117 2.98 -2.47 -4.00
CA PHE A 117 2.76 -1.63 -5.18
C PHE A 117 2.50 -0.17 -4.82
N GLY A 118 1.77 0.09 -3.73
CA GLY A 118 1.58 1.44 -3.20
C GLY A 118 2.88 2.11 -2.75
N GLY A 119 3.83 1.33 -2.21
CA GLY A 119 5.18 1.80 -1.90
C GLY A 119 5.97 2.22 -3.14
N TRP A 120 5.84 1.46 -4.24
CA TRP A 120 6.41 1.84 -5.53
C TRP A 120 5.85 3.17 -6.05
N ILE A 121 4.53 3.31 -6.03
CA ILE A 121 3.86 4.57 -6.41
C ILE A 121 4.31 5.72 -5.51
N ALA A 122 4.47 5.48 -4.21
CA ALA A 122 4.92 6.49 -3.26
C ALA A 122 6.34 7.00 -3.57
N ILE A 123 7.29 6.13 -3.92
CA ILE A 123 8.63 6.53 -4.36
C ILE A 123 8.53 7.39 -5.63
N LEU A 124 7.80 6.93 -6.65
CA LEU A 124 7.65 7.65 -7.91
C LEU A 124 7.03 9.03 -7.70
N TYR A 125 6.02 9.13 -6.83
CA TYR A 125 5.39 10.40 -6.50
C TYR A 125 6.36 11.35 -5.80
N ALA A 126 7.12 10.87 -4.82
CA ALA A 126 8.10 11.69 -4.10
C ALA A 126 9.25 12.16 -4.99
N LEU A 127 9.68 11.33 -5.95
CA LEU A 127 10.67 11.73 -6.97
C LEU A 127 10.15 12.79 -7.93
N ALA A 128 8.85 12.78 -8.24
CA ALA A 128 8.22 13.76 -9.13
C ALA A 128 7.83 15.06 -8.39
N HIS A 129 7.54 14.98 -7.09
CA HIS A 129 7.01 16.08 -6.27
C HIS A 129 7.71 16.17 -4.90
N PRO A 130 9.05 16.35 -4.85
CA PRO A 130 9.81 16.31 -3.60
C PRO A 130 9.38 17.37 -2.59
N ASP A 131 8.90 18.53 -3.05
CA ASP A 131 8.46 19.63 -2.18
C ASP A 131 7.08 19.39 -1.55
N ARG A 132 6.36 18.35 -1.96
CA ARG A 132 5.01 18.03 -1.46
C ARG A 132 4.99 16.89 -0.46
N VAL A 133 6.01 16.04 -0.45
CA VAL A 133 6.10 14.88 0.43
C VAL A 133 7.02 15.20 1.61
N GLU A 134 6.45 15.35 2.80
CA GLU A 134 7.20 15.64 4.02
C GLU A 134 7.99 14.42 4.51
N SER A 135 7.43 13.23 4.33
CA SER A 135 8.05 11.97 4.72
C SER A 135 7.43 10.80 3.98
N LEU A 136 8.19 9.72 3.81
CA LEU A 136 7.77 8.46 3.23
C LEU A 136 7.76 7.35 4.27
N LEU A 137 6.73 6.48 4.18
CA LEU A 137 6.72 5.17 4.82
C LEU A 137 6.53 4.11 3.73
N LEU A 138 7.55 3.31 3.50
CA LEU A 138 7.58 2.26 2.49
C LEU A 138 7.41 0.90 3.17
N GLU A 139 6.23 0.30 3.02
CA GLU A 139 5.90 -0.97 3.65
C GLU A 139 6.01 -2.11 2.62
N ASP A 140 6.94 -3.02 2.84
CA ASP A 140 7.10 -4.28 2.09
C ASP A 140 7.12 -4.11 0.56
N GLY A 141 7.77 -3.07 0.06
CA GLY A 141 7.74 -2.81 -1.38
C GLY A 141 8.76 -1.81 -1.85
N GLY A 142 8.66 -1.40 -3.11
CA GLY A 142 9.53 -0.37 -3.60
C GLY A 142 9.84 -0.29 -5.10
N GLY A 143 9.29 -1.17 -5.94
CA GLY A 143 9.44 -1.06 -7.41
C GLY A 143 10.85 -1.22 -7.93
N LEU A 144 11.59 -2.18 -7.40
CA LEU A 144 12.92 -2.53 -7.90
C LEU A 144 12.83 -3.66 -8.94
N ALA A 145 13.73 -3.65 -9.92
CA ALA A 145 13.85 -4.65 -10.97
C ALA A 145 14.45 -5.96 -10.43
N ARG A 146 13.77 -6.60 -9.49
CA ARG A 146 14.21 -7.83 -8.83
C ARG A 146 13.10 -8.88 -8.85
N PRO A 147 13.43 -10.18 -8.92
CA PRO A 147 12.43 -11.24 -8.87
C PRO A 147 11.76 -11.26 -7.49
N PRO A 148 10.43 -11.50 -7.43
CA PRO A 148 9.72 -11.69 -6.18
C PRO A 148 10.03 -13.06 -5.56
N GLY A 149 9.72 -13.23 -4.28
CA GLY A 149 9.87 -14.51 -3.56
C GLY A 149 8.86 -15.57 -4.00
N VAL A 150 7.69 -15.13 -4.48
CA VAL A 150 6.62 -15.97 -5.03
C VAL A 150 6.02 -15.30 -6.27
N PRO A 151 5.38 -16.07 -7.18
CA PRO A 151 4.60 -15.47 -8.27
C PRO A 151 3.51 -14.56 -7.73
N PHE A 152 3.29 -13.40 -8.36
CA PHE A 152 2.23 -12.47 -7.92
C PHE A 152 0.82 -12.91 -8.35
N VAL A 153 0.70 -13.89 -9.24
CA VAL A 153 -0.57 -14.41 -9.75
C VAL A 153 -0.60 -15.92 -9.61
N ALA A 154 -1.67 -16.44 -9.03
CA ALA A 154 -1.84 -17.87 -8.85
C ALA A 154 -2.18 -18.54 -10.18
N THR A 155 -1.37 -19.52 -10.61
CA THR A 155 -1.58 -20.34 -11.80
C THR A 155 -2.39 -21.61 -11.50
N ASP A 156 -2.39 -22.03 -10.25
CA ASP A 156 -3.06 -23.21 -9.70
C ASP A 156 -3.29 -23.02 -8.20
N ARG A 157 -3.94 -24.00 -7.57
CA ARG A 157 -4.25 -23.97 -6.12
C ARG A 157 -3.00 -24.01 -5.25
N GLU A 158 -1.99 -24.76 -5.63
CA GLU A 158 -0.72 -24.85 -4.88
C GLU A 158 -0.01 -23.50 -4.87
N THR A 159 0.04 -22.83 -6.00
CA THR A 159 0.59 -21.47 -6.12
C THR A 159 -0.24 -20.48 -5.31
N ALA A 160 -1.58 -20.59 -5.28
CA ALA A 160 -2.44 -19.74 -4.46
C ALA A 160 -2.13 -19.93 -2.97
N GLU A 161 -1.98 -21.16 -2.50
CA GLU A 161 -1.61 -21.45 -1.11
C GLU A 161 -0.22 -20.87 -0.76
N ARG A 162 0.76 -21.02 -1.65
CA ARG A 162 2.11 -20.45 -1.48
C ARG A 162 2.07 -18.93 -1.37
N ILE A 163 1.27 -18.26 -2.21
CA ILE A 163 1.10 -16.80 -2.16
C ILE A 163 0.49 -16.40 -0.81
N LEU A 164 -0.57 -17.07 -0.36
CA LEU A 164 -1.19 -16.77 0.92
C LEU A 164 -0.22 -16.93 2.10
N ARG A 165 0.59 -18.00 2.09
CA ARG A 165 1.63 -18.19 3.11
C ARG A 165 2.72 -17.11 3.04
N ALA A 166 3.11 -16.71 1.82
CA ALA A 166 4.09 -15.64 1.64
C ALA A 166 3.58 -14.29 2.17
N VAL A 167 2.27 -14.01 1.97
CA VAL A 167 1.64 -12.78 2.46
C VAL A 167 1.48 -12.77 3.97
N HIS A 168 1.06 -13.91 4.56
CA HIS A 168 0.68 -13.96 5.98
C HIS A 168 1.76 -14.50 6.91
N GLY A 169 2.83 -15.05 6.37
CA GLY A 169 3.93 -15.67 7.11
C GLY A 169 3.90 -17.21 7.11
N PRO A 170 5.02 -17.85 7.45
CA PRO A 170 5.25 -19.30 7.26
C PRO A 170 4.31 -20.19 8.07
N ASN A 171 3.80 -19.71 9.20
CA ASN A 171 2.89 -20.45 10.08
C ASN A 171 1.41 -20.30 9.69
N TYR A 172 1.12 -19.51 8.65
CA TYR A 172 -0.26 -19.32 8.19
C TYR A 172 -0.80 -20.58 7.54
N VAL A 173 -1.92 -21.07 8.05
CA VAL A 173 -2.68 -22.17 7.44
C VAL A 173 -3.79 -21.55 6.60
N ALA A 174 -3.60 -21.55 5.29
CA ALA A 174 -4.58 -20.98 4.37
C ALA A 174 -5.86 -21.80 4.37
N PRO A 175 -7.02 -21.23 4.72
CA PRO A 175 -8.27 -21.97 4.64
C PRO A 175 -8.66 -22.20 3.17
N ASP A 176 -9.31 -23.32 2.89
CA ASP A 176 -9.69 -23.72 1.52
C ASP A 176 -10.42 -22.63 0.73
N TRP A 177 -11.33 -21.91 1.40
CA TRP A 177 -12.06 -20.82 0.73
C TRP A 177 -11.14 -19.69 0.27
N ALA A 178 -10.04 -19.40 1.01
CA ALA A 178 -9.10 -18.33 0.63
C ALA A 178 -8.24 -18.76 -0.57
N VAL A 179 -7.79 -20.02 -0.57
CA VAL A 179 -7.07 -20.63 -1.69
C VAL A 179 -7.92 -20.59 -2.96
N GLU A 180 -9.18 -21.07 -2.86
CA GLU A 180 -10.14 -21.03 -3.97
C GLU A 180 -10.41 -19.62 -4.47
N ALA A 181 -10.63 -18.67 -3.56
CA ALA A 181 -10.92 -17.29 -3.91
C ALA A 181 -9.74 -16.63 -4.63
N LEU A 182 -8.52 -16.83 -4.15
CA LEU A 182 -7.32 -16.28 -4.77
C LEU A 182 -7.11 -16.87 -6.17
N TYR A 183 -7.22 -18.19 -6.31
CA TYR A 183 -7.09 -18.86 -7.59
C TYR A 183 -8.16 -18.45 -8.59
N ALA A 184 -9.43 -18.44 -8.18
CA ALA A 184 -10.55 -18.07 -9.06
C ALA A 184 -10.45 -16.64 -9.59
N ARG A 185 -9.91 -15.71 -8.78
CA ARG A 185 -9.73 -14.28 -9.14
C ARG A 185 -8.43 -13.98 -9.86
N ALA A 186 -7.49 -14.93 -9.93
CA ALA A 186 -6.17 -14.72 -10.47
C ALA A 186 -6.18 -14.17 -11.92
N LYS A 187 -7.10 -14.67 -12.77
CA LYS A 187 -7.28 -14.22 -14.16
C LYS A 187 -7.74 -12.76 -14.29
N ASP A 188 -8.43 -12.26 -13.26
CA ASP A 188 -9.01 -10.91 -13.22
C ASP A 188 -8.12 -9.95 -12.39
N SER A 189 -6.91 -10.39 -12.01
CA SER A 189 -5.96 -9.61 -11.23
C SER A 189 -5.64 -8.29 -11.95
N PRO A 190 -5.76 -7.12 -11.27
CA PRO A 190 -5.30 -5.85 -11.81
C PRO A 190 -3.85 -5.86 -12.27
N LEU A 191 -3.00 -6.67 -11.63
CA LEU A 191 -1.59 -6.81 -12.04
C LEU A 191 -1.44 -7.24 -13.50
N LEU A 192 -2.28 -8.17 -13.98
CA LEU A 192 -2.24 -8.64 -15.38
C LEU A 192 -2.66 -7.55 -16.38
N ARG A 193 -3.29 -6.51 -15.89
CA ARG A 193 -3.77 -5.37 -16.68
C ARG A 193 -2.79 -4.19 -16.67
N LEU A 194 -1.85 -4.17 -15.70
CA LEU A 194 -0.84 -3.12 -15.60
C LEU A 194 0.12 -3.18 -16.80
N THR A 195 0.39 -2.02 -17.40
CA THR A 195 1.28 -1.87 -18.56
C THR A 195 2.32 -0.78 -18.32
N GLY A 196 3.46 -0.89 -19.00
CA GLY A 196 4.55 0.08 -18.92
C GLY A 196 5.36 0.01 -17.62
N LEU A 197 5.23 -1.06 -16.82
CA LEU A 197 5.88 -1.16 -15.51
C LEU A 197 7.41 -1.04 -15.59
N PHE A 198 8.03 -1.60 -16.63
CA PHE A 198 9.49 -1.66 -16.76
C PHE A 198 10.14 -0.27 -16.85
N ASP A 199 9.43 0.72 -17.39
CA ASP A 199 9.91 2.09 -17.53
C ASP A 199 9.90 2.87 -16.20
N TYR A 200 9.30 2.29 -15.16
CA TYR A 200 9.09 2.92 -13.86
C TYR A 200 9.89 2.29 -12.73
N PHE A 201 10.73 1.30 -12.98
CA PHE A 201 11.63 0.79 -11.96
C PHE A 201 12.57 1.88 -11.45
N VAL A 202 12.79 1.90 -10.13
CA VAL A 202 13.44 3.04 -9.45
C VAL A 202 14.88 2.78 -9.02
N ASP A 203 15.46 1.63 -9.36
CA ASP A 203 16.82 1.23 -8.92
C ASP A 203 17.86 2.33 -9.14
N ALA A 204 17.89 2.93 -10.33
CA ALA A 204 18.84 3.99 -10.69
C ALA A 204 18.54 5.34 -10.02
N ARG A 205 17.32 5.52 -9.53
CA ARG A 205 16.79 6.79 -9.04
C ARG A 205 16.68 6.89 -7.53
N LEU A 206 16.91 5.83 -6.77
CA LEU A 206 16.79 5.83 -5.31
C LEU A 206 17.64 6.92 -4.64
N LYS A 207 18.81 7.22 -5.22
CA LYS A 207 19.73 8.27 -4.72
C LYS A 207 19.19 9.70 -4.89
N GLU A 208 18.19 9.90 -5.75
CA GLU A 208 17.50 11.18 -5.95
C GLU A 208 16.44 11.43 -4.86
N LEU A 209 16.13 10.41 -4.05
CA LEU A 209 15.11 10.50 -3.02
C LEU A 209 15.72 11.10 -1.75
N HIS A 210 15.41 12.37 -1.49
CA HIS A 210 15.90 13.13 -0.34
C HIS A 210 14.87 13.27 0.78
N VAL A 211 13.66 12.79 0.56
CA VAL A 211 12.57 12.83 1.53
C VAL A 211 12.89 11.89 2.70
N PRO A 212 12.71 12.31 3.96
CA PRO A 212 12.86 11.42 5.11
C PRO A 212 12.05 10.14 4.93
N THR A 213 12.73 8.99 4.91
CA THR A 213 12.12 7.72 4.55
C THR A 213 12.25 6.70 5.68
N THR A 214 11.13 6.08 6.04
CA THR A 214 11.09 4.89 6.90
C THR A 214 10.67 3.69 6.06
N ILE A 215 11.50 2.67 6.06
CA ILE A 215 11.20 1.37 5.47
C ILE A 215 10.61 0.50 6.57
N VAL A 216 9.38 0.05 6.39
CA VAL A 216 8.69 -0.88 7.29
C VAL A 216 8.69 -2.25 6.64
N TRP A 217 9.08 -3.27 7.40
CA TRP A 217 9.22 -4.61 6.86
C TRP A 217 8.64 -5.66 7.80
N GLY A 218 7.77 -6.50 7.26
CA GLY A 218 7.29 -7.68 7.99
C GLY A 218 8.38 -8.75 8.09
N GLU A 219 8.69 -9.18 9.31
CA GLU A 219 9.74 -10.18 9.60
C GLU A 219 9.61 -11.45 8.75
N HIS A 220 8.39 -11.79 8.39
CA HIS A 220 8.02 -13.00 7.67
C HIS A 220 7.49 -12.74 6.26
N ASP A 221 7.81 -11.59 5.67
CA ASP A 221 7.42 -11.32 4.27
C ASP A 221 8.09 -12.32 3.32
N GLY A 222 7.26 -13.18 2.71
CA GLY A 222 7.71 -14.13 1.70
C GLY A 222 7.40 -13.68 0.27
N VAL A 223 6.78 -12.52 0.08
CA VAL A 223 6.41 -11.97 -1.25
C VAL A 223 7.59 -11.22 -1.84
N VAL A 224 8.18 -10.33 -1.05
CA VAL A 224 9.32 -9.53 -1.46
C VAL A 224 10.56 -10.00 -0.68
N PRO A 225 11.65 -10.38 -1.36
CA PRO A 225 12.85 -10.90 -0.68
C PRO A 225 13.57 -9.83 0.13
N PHE A 226 14.28 -10.24 1.18
CA PHE A 226 15.07 -9.35 2.05
C PHE A 226 16.08 -8.48 1.27
N SER A 227 16.61 -8.99 0.16
CA SER A 227 17.48 -8.23 -0.75
C SER A 227 16.85 -6.94 -1.32
N TYR A 228 15.52 -6.82 -1.26
CA TYR A 228 14.82 -5.57 -1.57
C TYR A 228 15.06 -4.51 -0.49
N ILE A 229 15.00 -4.91 0.79
CA ILE A 229 15.26 -4.01 1.91
C ILE A 229 16.68 -3.47 1.84
N GLU A 230 17.66 -4.36 1.64
CA GLU A 230 19.06 -3.99 1.53
C GLU A 230 19.25 -2.95 0.43
N ALA A 231 18.64 -3.21 -0.75
CA ALA A 231 18.75 -2.27 -1.86
C ALA A 231 18.06 -0.92 -1.61
N LEU A 232 16.92 -0.90 -0.92
CA LEU A 232 16.26 0.35 -0.52
C LEU A 232 17.09 1.12 0.50
N GLN A 233 17.65 0.43 1.51
CA GLN A 233 18.51 1.05 2.52
C GLN A 233 19.80 1.62 1.92
N ASP A 234 20.45 0.87 1.02
CA ASP A 234 21.67 1.30 0.34
C ASP A 234 21.41 2.43 -0.66
N GLY A 235 20.22 2.42 -1.27
CA GLY A 235 19.85 3.37 -2.32
C GLY A 235 19.30 4.69 -1.78
N ILE A 236 18.58 4.69 -0.66
CA ILE A 236 17.91 5.88 -0.10
C ILE A 236 18.74 6.43 1.06
N ALA A 237 19.24 7.64 0.89
CA ALA A 237 20.06 8.29 1.91
C ALA A 237 19.30 8.44 3.23
N ASN A 238 19.88 7.98 4.32
CA ASN A 238 19.33 8.08 5.68
C ASN A 238 17.97 7.35 5.89
N ALA A 239 17.64 6.37 5.05
CA ALA A 239 16.46 5.55 5.28
C ALA A 239 16.56 4.78 6.60
N LYS A 240 15.47 4.81 7.39
CA LYS A 240 15.38 4.09 8.66
C LYS A 240 14.62 2.78 8.42
N LEU A 241 15.20 1.64 8.82
CA LEU A 241 14.50 0.35 8.79
C LEU A 241 13.78 0.09 10.12
N ARG A 242 12.55 -0.40 10.01
CA ARG A 242 11.71 -0.91 11.09
C ARG A 242 11.19 -2.29 10.71
N VAL A 243 11.66 -3.31 11.41
CA VAL A 243 11.16 -4.68 11.24
C VAL A 243 9.98 -4.90 12.19
N ILE A 244 8.84 -5.28 11.62
CA ILE A 244 7.63 -5.61 12.37
C ILE A 244 7.63 -7.11 12.66
N LYS A 245 7.73 -7.45 13.94
CA LYS A 245 7.77 -8.85 14.38
C LYS A 245 6.43 -9.54 14.15
N ASP A 246 6.49 -10.82 13.83
CA ASP A 246 5.32 -11.66 13.60
C ASP A 246 4.38 -11.13 12.50
N ALA A 247 4.89 -10.37 11.55
CA ALA A 247 4.15 -9.88 10.38
C ALA A 247 4.73 -10.43 9.08
N GLY A 248 3.87 -10.68 8.11
CA GLY A 248 4.21 -10.95 6.71
C GLY A 248 4.17 -9.68 5.87
N HIS A 249 3.61 -9.76 4.66
CA HIS A 249 3.59 -8.70 3.64
C HIS A 249 2.60 -7.55 3.90
N ILE A 250 1.77 -7.63 4.92
CA ILE A 250 0.74 -6.63 5.26
C ILE A 250 0.81 -6.26 6.76
N PRO A 251 1.94 -5.73 7.25
CA PRO A 251 2.14 -5.40 8.67
C PRO A 251 1.07 -4.50 9.26
N HIS A 252 0.56 -3.51 8.50
CA HIS A 252 -0.52 -2.62 8.92
C HIS A 252 -1.81 -3.35 9.33
N ALA A 253 -2.07 -4.52 8.76
CA ALA A 253 -3.24 -5.34 9.08
C ALA A 253 -2.94 -6.40 10.14
N GLN A 254 -1.72 -6.97 10.15
CA GLN A 254 -1.33 -8.07 11.01
C GLN A 254 -0.84 -7.61 12.39
N GLN A 255 -0.10 -6.50 12.44
CA GLN A 255 0.50 -5.94 13.65
C GLN A 255 0.25 -4.41 13.72
N PRO A 256 -1.02 -3.97 13.79
CA PRO A 256 -1.40 -2.56 13.64
C PRO A 256 -0.73 -1.64 14.67
N GLU A 257 -0.53 -2.08 15.91
CA GLU A 257 0.09 -1.28 16.97
C GLU A 257 1.58 -1.04 16.69
N GLN A 258 2.31 -2.09 16.25
CA GLN A 258 3.72 -1.95 15.87
C GLN A 258 3.86 -1.04 14.64
N TRP A 259 2.98 -1.22 13.64
CA TRP A 259 2.98 -0.39 12.44
C TRP A 259 2.72 1.10 12.76
N LEU A 260 1.72 1.39 13.61
CA LEU A 260 1.41 2.75 14.05
C LEU A 260 2.58 3.42 14.77
N SER A 261 3.41 2.68 15.49
CA SER A 261 4.59 3.24 16.15
C SER A 261 5.61 3.80 15.15
N CYS A 262 5.71 3.23 13.94
CA CYS A 262 6.60 3.70 12.90
C CYS A 262 6.24 5.11 12.40
N LEU A 263 4.95 5.47 12.37
CA LEU A 263 4.49 6.81 11.98
C LEU A 263 4.78 7.87 13.05
N THR A 264 4.79 7.51 14.33
CA THR A 264 5.05 8.48 15.40
C THR A 264 6.50 8.98 15.39
N GLU A 265 7.42 8.15 14.95
CA GLU A 265 8.83 8.50 14.84
C GLU A 265 9.14 9.41 13.64
N ILE A 266 8.31 9.33 12.58
CA ILE A 266 8.42 10.18 11.40
C ILE A 266 7.98 11.63 11.71
N SER A 267 6.94 11.76 12.53
CA SER A 267 6.32 13.06 12.84
C SER A 267 7.03 13.86 13.94
N SER A 268 8.06 13.31 14.57
CA SER A 268 8.86 14.05 15.53
C SER A 268 9.91 14.87 14.79
N PRO A 269 9.89 16.22 14.84
CA PRO A 269 10.99 17.01 14.34
C PRO A 269 12.26 16.50 15.06
N SER A 270 13.28 16.12 14.29
CA SER A 270 14.61 15.96 14.88
C SER A 270 14.92 17.28 15.60
N ALA A 271 15.08 17.22 16.93
CA ALA A 271 15.62 18.35 17.68
C ALA A 271 17.00 18.61 17.10
N HIS A 272 17.08 19.57 16.20
CA HIS A 272 18.35 20.13 15.78
C HIS A 272 18.78 21.01 16.95
N GLU A 273 19.69 20.47 17.81
CA GLU A 273 20.61 21.25 18.62
C GLU A 273 21.63 21.97 17.72
#